data_6b96f8a570257a5f7ab027944ca1b378
#
_entry.id   6b96f8a570257a5f7ab027944ca1b378
#
_cell.length_a   1.000
_cell.length_b   1.000
_cell.length_c   1.000
_cell.angle_alpha   90.00
_cell.angle_beta   90.00
_cell.angle_gamma   90.00
#
_symmetry.space_group_name_H-M   'P 1'
#
loop_
_entity.id
_entity.type
_entity.pdbx_description
1 polymer ?
#
loop_
_entity_poly.entity_id
_entity_poly.type
_entity_poly.pdbx_seq_one_letter_code
_entity_poly.pdbx_strand_id
1 'polypeptide(L)'
;KRVNLFATIKAKKPNGIKPIILSGHTDTVPVSKSWSTDPFKATIKGDKLYGRGSCDMKGFIACALAFAPIYSQTNLNRDIHFSFTFDEETACLGAPILIKELKKRNIKEGICIVGEPTKMKIIDAHKGCYEYTTYFEGLAGHSSMPHKGVSAVEFATRYANKLIELREELKKRVPKDSIFDPPFSTLQVGGIFGGIAHNVIADKCRVEWETRPVVKEDGVFLNQQIDKYANEVLLPEMKKIFPQSNIRKEIIGEVIGFDRVEKSDACELVSSLTGDNSREVVSFGTEAGLFQEIGISTVVCGPGSIEQAHKVDEFIELNEIKKCLNFLNGIKSKSTIN
;
A
#
# COMPACT_ATOMS: atom_id res chain seq x y z
N LYS A 1 -13.08 -12.85 11.86
CA LYS A 1 -13.74 -11.80 11.09
C LYS A 1 -12.92 -10.53 11.23
N ARG A 2 -12.39 -9.98 10.13
CA ARG A 2 -11.62 -8.73 10.12
C ARG A 2 -12.57 -7.56 9.97
N VAL A 3 -12.27 -6.41 10.59
CA VAL A 3 -13.11 -5.22 10.57
C VAL A 3 -12.27 -3.95 10.55
N ASN A 4 -12.76 -2.92 9.89
CA ASN A 4 -12.25 -1.57 10.02
C ASN A 4 -12.92 -0.86 11.20
N LEU A 5 -12.22 0.07 11.81
CA LEU A 5 -12.76 1.00 12.80
C LEU A 5 -12.80 2.41 12.21
N PHE A 6 -13.96 3.06 12.29
CA PHE A 6 -14.07 4.49 12.05
C PHE A 6 -14.85 5.13 13.20
N ALA A 7 -14.13 5.82 14.08
CA ALA A 7 -14.67 6.47 15.27
C ALA A 7 -14.57 8.00 15.16
N THR A 8 -15.49 8.73 15.76
CA THR A 8 -15.55 10.18 15.67
C THR A 8 -15.72 10.81 17.05
N ILE A 9 -14.82 11.73 17.36
CA ILE A 9 -15.03 12.69 18.45
C ILE A 9 -15.63 13.95 17.82
N LYS A 10 -16.88 14.21 18.15
CA LYS A 10 -17.65 15.32 17.57
C LYS A 10 -17.21 16.66 18.13
N ALA A 11 -17.18 17.66 17.25
CA ALA A 11 -17.02 19.06 17.62
C ALA A 11 -18.17 19.49 18.53
N LYS A 12 -17.85 20.16 19.63
CA LYS A 12 -18.88 20.76 20.51
C LYS A 12 -19.48 22.03 19.90
N LYS A 13 -18.68 22.76 19.12
CA LYS A 13 -19.11 23.99 18.42
C LYS A 13 -18.48 24.00 17.03
N PRO A 14 -19.08 23.28 16.06
CA PRO A 14 -18.55 23.25 14.70
C PRO A 14 -18.60 24.65 14.07
N ASN A 15 -17.52 25.03 13.37
CA ASN A 15 -17.39 26.33 12.73
C ASN A 15 -17.10 26.25 11.22
N GLY A 16 -17.43 25.11 10.59
CA GLY A 16 -17.22 24.89 9.15
C GLY A 16 -15.79 24.52 8.77
N ILE A 17 -14.86 24.37 9.73
CA ILE A 17 -13.51 23.91 9.44
C ILE A 17 -13.51 22.41 9.14
N LYS A 18 -12.75 21.99 8.13
CA LYS A 18 -12.64 20.58 7.71
C LYS A 18 -12.26 19.67 8.86
N PRO A 19 -12.90 18.50 9.02
CA PRO A 19 -12.53 17.50 10.03
C PRO A 19 -11.13 16.94 9.77
N ILE A 20 -10.52 16.37 10.82
CA ILE A 20 -9.24 15.68 10.72
C ILE A 20 -9.48 14.17 10.85
N ILE A 21 -8.81 13.39 10.01
CA ILE A 21 -8.80 11.94 10.02
C ILE A 21 -7.38 11.48 10.36
N LEU A 22 -7.22 10.75 11.45
CA LEU A 22 -5.99 10.07 11.83
C LEU A 22 -6.12 8.61 11.35
N SER A 23 -5.40 8.25 10.29
CA SER A 23 -5.48 6.94 9.65
C SER A 23 -4.26 6.08 9.91
N GLY A 24 -4.48 4.78 10.09
CA GLY A 24 -3.44 3.78 10.21
C GLY A 24 -3.95 2.36 10.11
N HIS A 25 -3.07 1.41 9.81
CA HIS A 25 -3.39 -0.01 9.74
C HIS A 25 -3.07 -0.75 11.04
N THR A 26 -3.86 -1.78 11.35
CA THR A 26 -3.75 -2.55 12.60
C THR A 26 -2.97 -3.86 12.46
N ASP A 27 -2.80 -4.33 11.25
CA ASP A 27 -2.02 -5.52 10.93
C ASP A 27 -0.50 -5.22 10.92
N THR A 28 0.27 -6.24 10.74
CA THR A 28 1.74 -6.18 10.62
C THR A 28 2.21 -7.36 9.80
N VAL A 29 3.38 -7.24 9.16
CA VAL A 29 4.02 -8.38 8.52
C VAL A 29 4.37 -9.48 9.53
N PRO A 30 4.47 -10.76 9.10
CA PRO A 30 4.85 -11.87 9.95
C PRO A 30 6.22 -11.67 10.62
N VAL A 31 6.42 -12.30 11.76
CA VAL A 31 7.71 -12.33 12.45
C VAL A 31 8.56 -13.51 12.00
N SER A 32 9.86 -13.30 11.86
CA SER A 32 10.84 -14.36 11.64
C SER A 32 11.31 -14.96 12.98
N LYS A 33 12.05 -16.07 12.92
CA LYS A 33 12.55 -16.77 14.13
C LYS A 33 13.76 -16.10 14.80
N SER A 34 14.30 -15.01 14.24
CA SER A 34 15.62 -14.47 14.63
C SER A 34 15.56 -13.24 15.53
N TRP A 35 14.42 -12.97 16.20
CA TRP A 35 14.29 -11.81 17.08
C TRP A 35 15.12 -11.95 18.37
N SER A 36 15.79 -10.86 18.78
CA SER A 36 16.54 -10.78 20.04
C SER A 36 15.66 -10.47 21.26
N THR A 37 14.41 -10.02 21.02
CA THR A 37 13.38 -9.75 22.03
C THR A 37 12.09 -10.47 21.63
N ASP A 38 11.13 -10.58 22.55
CA ASP A 38 9.78 -11.03 22.18
C ASP A 38 9.11 -9.98 21.25
N PRO A 39 8.83 -10.31 19.98
CA PRO A 39 8.27 -9.35 19.02
C PRO A 39 6.86 -8.86 19.38
N PHE A 40 6.13 -9.58 20.24
CA PHE A 40 4.77 -9.26 20.67
C PHE A 40 4.70 -8.55 22.03
N LYS A 41 5.88 -8.27 22.62
CA LYS A 41 5.98 -7.54 23.88
C LYS A 41 6.77 -6.26 23.69
N ALA A 42 6.12 -5.12 23.93
CA ALA A 42 6.77 -3.82 23.92
C ALA A 42 7.93 -3.80 24.90
N THR A 43 9.17 -3.66 24.40
CA THR A 43 10.39 -3.72 25.19
C THR A 43 11.21 -2.46 24.96
N ILE A 44 11.40 -1.65 25.99
CA ILE A 44 12.25 -0.46 25.94
C ILE A 44 13.69 -0.86 26.27
N LYS A 45 14.64 -0.54 25.37
CA LYS A 45 16.08 -0.65 25.59
C LYS A 45 16.74 0.64 25.13
N GLY A 46 17.34 1.38 26.05
CA GLY A 46 17.87 2.71 25.78
C GLY A 46 16.78 3.69 25.34
N ASP A 47 16.96 4.30 24.20
CA ASP A 47 16.06 5.28 23.58
C ASP A 47 15.07 4.65 22.56
N LYS A 48 14.95 3.31 22.53
CA LYS A 48 14.17 2.56 21.53
C LYS A 48 13.12 1.69 22.16
N LEU A 49 11.94 1.65 21.53
CA LEU A 49 10.85 0.73 21.83
C LEU A 49 10.83 -0.36 20.75
N TYR A 50 11.18 -1.59 21.13
CA TYR A 50 11.19 -2.77 20.27
C TYR A 50 9.85 -3.49 20.29
N GLY A 51 9.44 -4.00 19.14
CA GLY A 51 8.27 -4.85 18.94
C GLY A 51 7.79 -4.81 17.50
N ARG A 52 7.21 -5.89 16.99
CA ARG A 52 6.61 -5.92 15.65
C ARG A 52 5.44 -4.93 15.59
N GLY A 53 5.46 -4.04 14.58
CA GLY A 53 4.51 -2.97 14.42
C GLY A 53 4.79 -1.75 15.31
N SER A 54 5.88 -1.73 16.08
CA SER A 54 6.23 -0.56 16.89
C SER A 54 6.51 0.67 16.01
N CYS A 55 7.11 0.46 14.85
CA CYS A 55 7.37 1.47 13.84
C CYS A 55 6.27 1.50 12.78
N ASP A 56 5.86 0.34 12.28
CA ASP A 56 4.94 0.18 11.17
C ASP A 56 3.67 -0.59 11.62
N MET A 57 2.55 0.10 11.99
CA MET A 57 2.51 1.53 12.35
C MET A 57 1.74 1.73 13.67
N LYS A 58 1.78 0.69 14.55
CA LYS A 58 1.07 0.73 15.85
C LYS A 58 1.58 1.84 16.79
N GLY A 59 2.83 2.32 16.61
CA GLY A 59 3.36 3.46 17.33
C GLY A 59 2.52 4.72 17.10
N PHE A 60 2.18 5.01 15.84
CA PHE A 60 1.26 6.10 15.51
C PHE A 60 -0.14 5.88 16.08
N ILE A 61 -0.71 4.67 15.91
CA ILE A 61 -2.04 4.33 16.44
C ILE A 61 -2.08 4.53 17.95
N ALA A 62 -1.05 4.07 18.68
CA ALA A 62 -0.97 4.24 20.13
C ALA A 62 -0.93 5.72 20.53
N CYS A 63 -0.15 6.55 19.83
CA CYS A 63 -0.14 7.99 20.04
C CYS A 63 -1.51 8.62 19.79
N ALA A 64 -2.16 8.26 18.69
CA ALA A 64 -3.49 8.76 18.34
C ALA A 64 -4.54 8.37 19.40
N LEU A 65 -4.54 7.12 19.84
CA LEU A 65 -5.45 6.62 20.89
C LEU A 65 -5.18 7.27 22.24
N ALA A 66 -3.93 7.57 22.59
CA ALA A 66 -3.61 8.31 23.82
C ALA A 66 -4.22 9.73 23.83
N PHE A 67 -4.41 10.32 22.65
CA PHE A 67 -5.08 11.62 22.51
C PHE A 67 -6.61 11.56 22.45
N ALA A 68 -7.22 10.40 22.23
CA ALA A 68 -8.67 10.28 22.16
C ALA A 68 -9.39 10.82 23.41
N PRO A 69 -9.03 10.45 24.66
CA PRO A 69 -9.64 11.03 25.85
C PRO A 69 -9.37 12.53 26.00
N ILE A 70 -8.19 13.01 25.57
CA ILE A 70 -7.84 14.43 25.61
C ILE A 70 -8.74 15.21 24.65
N TYR A 71 -8.91 14.76 23.41
CA TYR A 71 -9.80 15.39 22.43
C TYR A 71 -11.26 15.38 22.91
N SER A 72 -11.73 14.26 23.51
CA SER A 72 -13.11 14.17 23.99
C SER A 72 -13.46 15.17 25.08
N GLN A 73 -12.47 15.57 25.89
CA GLN A 73 -12.60 16.56 26.95
C GLN A 73 -12.37 18.01 26.46
N THR A 74 -11.86 18.18 25.24
CA THR A 74 -11.56 19.48 24.64
C THR A 74 -12.81 20.10 24.00
N ASN A 75 -12.93 21.42 24.01
CA ASN A 75 -13.96 22.14 23.26
C ASN A 75 -13.56 22.26 21.80
N LEU A 76 -13.73 21.18 21.05
CA LEU A 76 -13.34 21.12 19.64
C LEU A 76 -14.26 21.97 18.75
N ASN A 77 -13.67 22.59 17.72
CA ASN A 77 -14.35 23.34 16.66
C ASN A 77 -14.48 22.52 15.36
N ARG A 78 -13.87 21.35 15.28
CA ARG A 78 -13.96 20.38 14.17
C ARG A 78 -14.01 18.95 14.69
N ASP A 79 -14.60 18.06 13.91
CA ASP A 79 -14.59 16.64 14.22
C ASP A 79 -13.18 16.05 14.09
N ILE A 80 -12.82 15.12 14.96
CA ILE A 80 -11.61 14.30 14.86
C ILE A 80 -12.05 12.85 14.65
N HIS A 81 -11.60 12.25 13.55
CA HIS A 81 -11.87 10.87 13.20
C HIS A 81 -10.64 10.01 13.43
N PHE A 82 -10.85 8.81 13.91
CA PHE A 82 -9.87 7.72 13.97
C PHE A 82 -10.29 6.69 12.93
N SER A 83 -9.41 6.38 12.00
CA SER A 83 -9.63 5.49 10.89
C SER A 83 -8.60 4.38 10.94
N PHE A 84 -8.98 3.18 11.41
CA PHE A 84 -8.06 2.07 11.52
C PHE A 84 -8.52 0.92 10.64
N THR A 85 -7.62 0.48 9.77
CA THR A 85 -7.87 -0.53 8.76
C THR A 85 -7.21 -1.86 9.11
N PHE A 86 -7.58 -2.89 8.39
CA PHE A 86 -7.00 -4.23 8.45
C PHE A 86 -6.36 -4.58 7.10
N ASP A 87 -5.37 -5.48 7.12
CA ASP A 87 -4.73 -6.04 5.93
C ASP A 87 -4.18 -4.98 4.96
N GLU A 88 -3.53 -3.96 5.50
CA GLU A 88 -2.76 -3.01 4.69
C GLU A 88 -1.56 -3.71 4.07
N GLU A 89 -0.82 -4.49 4.87
CA GLU A 89 0.38 -5.25 4.53
C GLU A 89 0.13 -6.38 3.49
N THR A 90 -1.12 -6.64 3.18
CA THR A 90 -1.55 -7.57 2.14
C THR A 90 -2.40 -6.82 1.10
N ALA A 91 -1.80 -5.77 0.51
CA ALA A 91 -2.39 -4.97 -0.57
C ALA A 91 -3.60 -4.11 -0.16
N CYS A 92 -3.58 -3.54 1.04
CA CYS A 92 -4.59 -2.59 1.55
C CYS A 92 -6.04 -3.09 1.47
N LEU A 93 -6.30 -4.39 1.72
CA LEU A 93 -7.62 -5.00 1.50
C LEU A 93 -8.75 -4.36 2.32
N GLY A 94 -8.43 -3.82 3.49
CA GLY A 94 -9.38 -3.16 4.38
C GLY A 94 -9.81 -1.77 3.90
N ALA A 95 -8.88 -0.99 3.40
CA ALA A 95 -9.11 0.42 3.08
C ALA A 95 -10.15 0.66 1.98
N PRO A 96 -10.22 -0.09 0.86
CA PRO A 96 -11.30 0.08 -0.12
C PRO A 96 -12.70 -0.16 0.45
N ILE A 97 -12.83 -1.07 1.42
CA ILE A 97 -14.10 -1.34 2.12
C ILE A 97 -14.50 -0.13 2.96
N LEU A 98 -13.54 0.45 3.68
CA LEU A 98 -13.76 1.67 4.46
C LEU A 98 -14.14 2.85 3.56
N ILE A 99 -13.39 3.09 2.49
CA ILE A 99 -13.64 4.18 1.52
C ILE A 99 -15.04 4.07 0.91
N LYS A 100 -15.48 2.86 0.55
CA LYS A 100 -16.86 2.62 0.08
C LYS A 100 -17.89 3.02 1.11
N GLU A 101 -17.63 2.76 2.39
CA GLU A 101 -18.53 3.14 3.48
C GLU A 101 -18.51 4.66 3.74
N LEU A 102 -17.36 5.31 3.68
CA LEU A 102 -17.25 6.78 3.79
C LEU A 102 -18.00 7.48 2.66
N LYS A 103 -17.89 6.97 1.41
CA LYS A 103 -18.69 7.46 0.28
C LYS A 103 -20.19 7.38 0.54
N LYS A 104 -20.69 6.24 1.09
CA LYS A 104 -22.11 6.07 1.45
C LYS A 104 -22.57 7.05 2.52
N ARG A 105 -21.71 7.33 3.50
CA ARG A 105 -21.99 8.30 4.58
C ARG A 105 -21.81 9.75 4.13
N ASN A 106 -21.49 10.00 2.87
CA ASN A 106 -21.21 11.30 2.30
C ASN A 106 -20.03 12.05 2.99
N ILE A 107 -19.07 11.31 3.53
CA ILE A 107 -17.82 11.86 4.08
C ILE A 107 -16.85 12.03 2.91
N LYS A 108 -16.76 13.24 2.38
CA LYS A 108 -15.96 13.59 1.19
C LYS A 108 -15.01 14.76 1.45
N GLU A 109 -15.09 15.37 2.60
CA GLU A 109 -14.27 16.48 3.00
C GLU A 109 -13.50 16.17 4.27
N GLY A 110 -12.28 16.62 4.34
CA GLY A 110 -11.43 16.39 5.51
C GLY A 110 -9.96 16.58 5.20
N ILE A 111 -9.18 16.51 6.25
CA ILE A 111 -7.72 16.44 6.22
C ILE A 111 -7.35 15.07 6.77
N CYS A 112 -6.81 14.19 5.94
CA CYS A 112 -6.36 12.87 6.36
C CYS A 112 -4.85 12.84 6.56
N ILE A 113 -4.43 12.32 7.70
CA ILE A 113 -3.05 12.08 8.05
C ILE A 113 -2.89 10.57 8.19
N VAL A 114 -2.20 9.96 7.23
CA VAL A 114 -1.83 8.54 7.25
C VAL A 114 -0.51 8.42 7.99
N GLY A 115 -0.49 7.72 9.10
CA GLY A 115 0.59 7.77 10.09
C GLY A 115 1.75 6.81 9.84
N GLU A 116 2.08 6.52 8.58
CA GLU A 116 3.24 5.71 8.21
C GLU A 116 4.57 6.31 8.67
N PRO A 117 5.62 5.48 8.87
CA PRO A 117 6.88 5.91 9.48
C PRO A 117 7.74 6.78 8.56
N THR A 118 7.50 8.08 8.56
CA THR A 118 8.17 9.09 7.73
C THR A 118 9.17 9.97 8.49
N LYS A 119 9.49 9.66 9.75
CA LYS A 119 10.24 10.55 10.66
C LYS A 119 9.54 11.90 10.85
N MET A 120 8.20 11.91 10.83
CA MET A 120 7.34 13.11 10.87
C MET A 120 7.54 14.07 9.68
N LYS A 121 8.13 13.62 8.56
CA LYS A 121 8.25 14.39 7.34
C LYS A 121 6.96 14.31 6.52
N ILE A 122 6.76 15.30 5.65
CA ILE A 122 5.63 15.40 4.74
C ILE A 122 5.91 14.55 3.50
N ILE A 123 5.17 13.46 3.34
CA ILE A 123 5.13 12.69 2.09
C ILE A 123 3.81 13.01 1.40
N ASP A 124 3.88 13.56 0.20
CA ASP A 124 2.72 14.04 -0.55
C ASP A 124 2.51 13.35 -1.90
N ALA A 125 3.29 12.30 -2.17
CA ALA A 125 3.06 11.41 -3.31
C ALA A 125 3.72 10.03 -3.11
N HIS A 126 3.11 8.99 -3.68
CA HIS A 126 3.70 7.67 -3.84
C HIS A 126 3.17 6.96 -5.10
N LYS A 127 3.97 6.04 -5.64
CA LYS A 127 3.53 5.20 -6.77
C LYS A 127 2.40 4.26 -6.34
N GLY A 128 1.62 3.80 -7.31
CA GLY A 128 0.74 2.65 -7.10
C GLY A 128 1.53 1.37 -6.81
N CYS A 129 0.84 0.35 -6.31
CA CYS A 129 1.40 -0.98 -6.06
C CYS A 129 0.38 -2.02 -6.48
N TYR A 130 0.61 -2.67 -7.61
CA TYR A 130 -0.28 -3.69 -8.14
C TYR A 130 0.46 -5.02 -8.20
N GLU A 131 -0.09 -6.04 -7.57
CA GLU A 131 0.50 -7.36 -7.41
C GLU A 131 -0.41 -8.44 -7.98
N TYR A 132 0.17 -9.35 -8.75
CA TYR A 132 -0.56 -10.38 -9.49
C TYR A 132 0.15 -11.72 -9.42
N THR A 133 -0.67 -12.78 -9.44
CA THR A 133 -0.20 -14.14 -9.73
C THR A 133 -0.95 -14.68 -10.95
N THR A 134 -0.22 -15.09 -11.97
CA THR A 134 -0.81 -15.71 -13.17
C THR A 134 -0.51 -17.19 -13.19
N TYR A 135 -1.56 -18.01 -13.22
CA TYR A 135 -1.51 -19.46 -13.24
C TYR A 135 -1.69 -19.99 -14.64
N PHE A 136 -0.92 -21.01 -14.98
CA PHE A 136 -0.96 -21.73 -16.25
C PHE A 136 -1.26 -23.19 -15.98
N GLU A 137 -2.27 -23.72 -16.67
CA GLU A 137 -2.70 -25.12 -16.60
C GLU A 137 -2.65 -25.74 -18.00
N GLY A 138 -1.73 -26.69 -18.18
CA GLY A 138 -1.47 -27.40 -19.41
C GLY A 138 -1.77 -28.89 -19.28
N LEU A 139 -1.01 -29.71 -20.03
CA LEU A 139 -1.17 -31.16 -20.08
C LEU A 139 0.19 -31.85 -19.86
N ALA A 140 0.29 -32.64 -18.80
CA ALA A 140 1.47 -33.47 -18.54
C ALA A 140 1.69 -34.53 -19.62
N GLY A 141 2.93 -34.89 -19.83
CA GLY A 141 3.31 -35.94 -20.76
C GLY A 141 4.79 -36.30 -20.66
N HIS A 142 5.20 -37.27 -21.44
CA HIS A 142 6.61 -37.65 -21.51
C HIS A 142 7.37 -36.63 -22.38
N SER A 143 8.49 -36.14 -21.88
CA SER A 143 9.27 -35.07 -22.53
C SER A 143 9.76 -35.40 -23.95
N SER A 144 9.89 -36.69 -24.30
CA SER A 144 10.26 -37.14 -25.66
C SER A 144 9.13 -36.96 -26.69
N MET A 145 7.92 -36.62 -26.26
CA MET A 145 6.74 -36.40 -27.13
C MET A 145 6.10 -35.03 -26.82
N PRO A 146 6.83 -33.91 -26.99
CA PRO A 146 6.34 -32.58 -26.56
C PRO A 146 5.06 -32.16 -27.29
N HIS A 147 4.80 -32.68 -28.49
CA HIS A 147 3.61 -32.41 -29.29
C HIS A 147 2.32 -33.04 -28.70
N LYS A 148 2.43 -33.97 -27.72
CA LYS A 148 1.31 -34.60 -27.03
C LYS A 148 0.99 -34.02 -25.68
N GLY A 149 1.71 -32.99 -25.26
CA GLY A 149 1.47 -32.27 -24.01
C GLY A 149 1.41 -30.77 -24.23
N VAL A 150 1.10 -30.05 -23.15
CA VAL A 150 1.13 -28.57 -23.10
C VAL A 150 1.95 -28.15 -21.90
N SER A 151 3.16 -27.66 -22.18
CA SER A 151 4.09 -27.24 -21.12
C SER A 151 3.69 -25.90 -20.54
N ALA A 152 3.09 -25.90 -19.35
CA ALA A 152 2.72 -24.70 -18.62
C ALA A 152 3.96 -23.82 -18.34
N VAL A 153 5.15 -24.41 -18.15
CA VAL A 153 6.40 -23.65 -17.93
C VAL A 153 6.82 -22.88 -19.19
N GLU A 154 6.71 -23.46 -20.39
CA GLU A 154 7.03 -22.77 -21.62
C GLU A 154 6.08 -21.58 -21.89
N PHE A 155 4.78 -21.75 -21.68
CA PHE A 155 3.82 -20.68 -21.83
C PHE A 155 3.98 -19.59 -20.76
N ALA A 156 4.28 -19.97 -19.52
CA ALA A 156 4.61 -19.05 -18.44
C ALA A 156 5.89 -18.24 -18.75
N THR A 157 6.90 -18.86 -19.33
CA THR A 157 8.14 -18.17 -19.77
C THR A 157 7.84 -17.14 -20.87
N ARG A 158 7.01 -17.48 -21.85
CA ARG A 158 6.57 -16.55 -22.90
C ARG A 158 5.79 -15.37 -22.34
N TYR A 159 4.91 -15.63 -21.35
CA TYR A 159 4.19 -14.58 -20.64
C TYR A 159 5.14 -13.66 -19.86
N ALA A 160 6.09 -14.22 -19.14
CA ALA A 160 7.12 -13.45 -18.42
C ALA A 160 7.99 -12.62 -19.38
N ASN A 161 8.37 -13.15 -20.53
CA ASN A 161 9.05 -12.38 -21.57
C ASN A 161 8.20 -11.20 -22.06
N LYS A 162 6.90 -11.41 -22.26
CA LYS A 162 6.01 -10.30 -22.65
C LYS A 162 5.92 -9.21 -21.56
N LEU A 163 5.89 -9.59 -20.28
CA LEU A 163 6.00 -8.63 -19.19
C LEU A 163 7.31 -7.82 -19.26
N ILE A 164 8.44 -8.49 -19.54
CA ILE A 164 9.75 -7.83 -19.70
C ILE A 164 9.75 -6.85 -20.89
N GLU A 165 9.13 -7.20 -22.02
CA GLU A 165 8.96 -6.28 -23.15
C GLU A 165 8.12 -5.05 -22.76
N LEU A 166 6.99 -5.28 -22.09
CA LEU A 166 6.11 -4.20 -21.60
C LEU A 166 6.82 -3.29 -20.59
N ARG A 167 7.71 -3.84 -19.75
CA ARG A 167 8.56 -3.03 -18.87
C ARG A 167 9.43 -2.03 -19.66
N GLU A 168 10.01 -2.44 -20.79
CA GLU A 168 10.80 -1.53 -21.63
C GLU A 168 9.93 -0.47 -22.33
N GLU A 169 8.65 -0.79 -22.58
CA GLU A 169 7.69 0.20 -23.07
C GLU A 169 7.29 1.21 -21.97
N LEU A 170 7.08 0.75 -20.72
CA LEU A 170 6.79 1.63 -19.58
C LEU A 170 7.91 2.65 -19.35
N LYS A 171 9.18 2.28 -19.53
CA LYS A 171 10.31 3.22 -19.45
C LYS A 171 10.24 4.40 -20.43
N LYS A 172 9.51 4.24 -21.54
CA LYS A 172 9.32 5.30 -22.55
C LYS A 172 8.11 6.19 -22.26
N ARG A 173 7.28 5.81 -21.27
CA ARG A 173 6.03 6.49 -20.91
C ARG A 173 6.20 7.40 -19.69
N VAL A 174 7.36 8.05 -19.58
CA VAL A 174 7.66 8.96 -18.47
C VAL A 174 6.72 10.17 -18.51
N PRO A 175 5.92 10.45 -17.47
CA PRO A 175 5.20 11.71 -17.37
C PRO A 175 6.17 12.89 -17.36
N LYS A 176 5.82 13.97 -18.07
CA LYS A 176 6.72 15.12 -18.30
C LYS A 176 7.33 15.70 -17.01
N ASP A 177 6.52 15.73 -15.94
CA ASP A 177 6.91 16.32 -14.66
C ASP A 177 6.94 15.28 -13.54
N SER A 178 7.36 14.04 -13.85
CA SER A 178 7.46 12.97 -12.85
C SER A 178 8.43 13.34 -11.75
N ILE A 179 7.94 13.28 -10.52
CA ILE A 179 8.71 13.58 -9.29
C ILE A 179 9.33 12.34 -8.66
N PHE A 180 9.14 11.17 -9.28
CA PHE A 180 9.59 9.88 -8.75
C PHE A 180 10.98 9.48 -9.28
N ASP A 181 11.65 8.63 -8.51
CA ASP A 181 12.88 7.93 -8.92
C ASP A 181 12.67 6.40 -8.79
N PRO A 182 12.75 5.62 -9.90
CA PRO A 182 12.84 6.11 -11.28
C PRO A 182 11.56 6.85 -11.73
N PRO A 183 11.64 7.76 -12.74
CA PRO A 183 10.53 8.64 -13.10
C PRO A 183 9.43 7.94 -13.91
N PHE A 184 9.53 6.67 -14.16
CA PHE A 184 8.60 5.84 -14.93
C PHE A 184 7.97 4.75 -14.06
N SER A 185 6.88 4.18 -14.57
CA SER A 185 6.22 3.01 -13.98
C SER A 185 7.11 1.78 -14.07
N THR A 186 7.35 1.11 -12.94
CA THR A 186 8.22 -0.07 -12.88
C THR A 186 7.41 -1.36 -12.95
N LEU A 187 8.04 -2.44 -13.44
CA LEU A 187 7.49 -3.79 -13.46
C LEU A 187 8.57 -4.79 -13.07
N GLN A 188 8.22 -5.74 -12.22
CA GLN A 188 9.09 -6.80 -11.74
C GLN A 188 8.38 -8.15 -11.93
N VAL A 189 9.08 -9.13 -12.54
CA VAL A 189 8.72 -10.53 -12.45
C VAL A 189 9.40 -11.10 -11.20
N GLY A 190 8.63 -11.37 -10.17
CA GLY A 190 9.12 -11.80 -8.86
C GLY A 190 9.51 -13.28 -8.83
N GLY A 191 8.79 -14.11 -9.59
CA GLY A 191 9.08 -15.55 -9.62
C GLY A 191 8.33 -16.31 -10.69
N ILE A 192 8.90 -17.45 -11.10
CA ILE A 192 8.27 -18.44 -11.98
C ILE A 192 8.44 -19.81 -11.31
N PHE A 193 7.32 -20.46 -11.01
CA PHE A 193 7.30 -21.70 -10.24
C PHE A 193 6.51 -22.78 -10.97
N GLY A 194 7.17 -23.85 -11.41
CA GLY A 194 6.52 -24.94 -12.11
C GLY A 194 7.47 -26.07 -12.49
N GLY A 195 6.88 -27.19 -12.92
CA GLY A 195 7.62 -28.40 -13.26
C GLY A 195 8.00 -29.24 -12.04
N ILE A 196 8.24 -30.55 -12.27
CA ILE A 196 8.57 -31.51 -11.21
C ILE A 196 9.80 -32.36 -11.55
N ALA A 197 10.08 -32.62 -12.84
CA ALA A 197 11.21 -33.41 -13.30
C ALA A 197 11.58 -33.08 -14.74
N HIS A 198 12.85 -33.38 -15.12
CA HIS A 198 13.39 -33.08 -16.46
C HIS A 198 12.66 -33.80 -17.61
N ASN A 199 12.14 -34.99 -17.33
CA ASN A 199 11.50 -35.85 -18.33
C ASN A 199 9.97 -35.83 -18.30
N VAL A 200 9.38 -34.86 -17.63
CA VAL A 200 7.93 -34.64 -17.53
C VAL A 200 7.57 -33.27 -18.09
N ILE A 201 6.61 -33.23 -19.01
CA ILE A 201 6.01 -31.97 -19.47
C ILE A 201 5.24 -31.37 -18.30
N ALA A 202 5.60 -30.14 -17.90
CA ALA A 202 4.98 -29.48 -16.75
C ALA A 202 3.54 -29.04 -17.09
N ASP A 203 2.57 -29.57 -16.37
CA ASP A 203 1.15 -29.24 -16.52
C ASP A 203 0.73 -28.01 -15.72
N LYS A 204 1.54 -27.55 -14.77
CA LYS A 204 1.25 -26.38 -13.93
C LYS A 204 2.46 -25.47 -13.81
N CYS A 205 2.19 -24.17 -13.89
CA CYS A 205 3.16 -23.12 -13.58
C CYS A 205 2.43 -21.89 -13.09
N ARG A 206 3.10 -21.07 -12.25
CA ARG A 206 2.63 -19.73 -11.91
C ARG A 206 3.75 -18.71 -12.09
N VAL A 207 3.35 -17.50 -12.45
CA VAL A 207 4.21 -16.31 -12.54
C VAL A 207 3.72 -15.30 -11.53
N GLU A 208 4.60 -14.91 -10.61
CA GLU A 208 4.35 -13.84 -9.64
C GLU A 208 5.01 -12.56 -10.16
N TRP A 209 4.25 -11.46 -10.21
CA TRP A 209 4.74 -10.21 -10.77
C TRP A 209 4.04 -9.00 -10.16
N GLU A 210 4.73 -7.86 -10.13
CA GLU A 210 4.20 -6.60 -9.65
C GLU A 210 4.49 -5.46 -10.61
N THR A 211 3.71 -4.39 -10.50
CA THR A 211 4.00 -3.10 -11.15
C THR A 211 3.76 -1.96 -10.17
N ARG A 212 4.60 -0.94 -10.28
CA ARG A 212 4.48 0.31 -9.53
C ARG A 212 4.13 1.45 -10.49
N PRO A 213 2.85 1.67 -10.80
CA PRO A 213 2.44 2.73 -11.72
C PRO A 213 2.74 4.11 -11.15
N VAL A 214 3.34 4.97 -11.98
CA VAL A 214 3.45 6.42 -11.70
C VAL A 214 2.12 7.11 -11.96
N VAL A 215 1.42 6.68 -13.01
CA VAL A 215 0.07 7.16 -13.35
C VAL A 215 -0.85 5.96 -13.56
N LYS A 216 -2.14 6.13 -13.23
CA LYS A 216 -3.15 5.06 -13.31
C LYS A 216 -3.23 4.43 -14.71
N GLU A 217 -3.05 5.24 -15.75
CA GLU A 217 -3.10 4.84 -17.15
C GLU A 217 -2.05 3.79 -17.52
N ASP A 218 -0.91 3.79 -16.85
CA ASP A 218 0.13 2.78 -17.08
C ASP A 218 -0.27 1.41 -16.53
N GLY A 219 -0.93 1.37 -15.38
CA GLY A 219 -1.49 0.13 -14.84
C GLY A 219 -2.58 -0.45 -15.76
N VAL A 220 -3.47 0.41 -16.27
CA VAL A 220 -4.51 0.04 -17.24
C VAL A 220 -3.88 -0.48 -18.54
N PHE A 221 -2.92 0.25 -19.10
CA PHE A 221 -2.21 -0.16 -20.31
C PHE A 221 -1.56 -1.52 -20.13
N LEU A 222 -0.80 -1.70 -19.06
CA LEU A 222 -0.10 -2.96 -18.80
C LEU A 222 -1.06 -4.15 -18.71
N ASN A 223 -2.13 -4.01 -17.92
CA ASN A 223 -3.13 -5.05 -17.75
C ASN A 223 -3.80 -5.40 -19.08
N GLN A 224 -4.20 -4.41 -19.88
CA GLN A 224 -4.80 -4.64 -21.20
C GLN A 224 -3.85 -5.39 -22.15
N GLN A 225 -2.58 -5.00 -22.22
CA GLN A 225 -1.61 -5.63 -23.13
C GLN A 225 -1.29 -7.07 -22.71
N ILE A 226 -1.10 -7.33 -21.43
CA ILE A 226 -0.76 -8.68 -20.97
C ILE A 226 -1.96 -9.63 -21.02
N ASP A 227 -3.18 -9.14 -20.69
CA ASP A 227 -4.41 -9.93 -20.81
C ASP A 227 -4.72 -10.26 -22.28
N LYS A 228 -4.52 -9.30 -23.18
CA LYS A 228 -4.66 -9.53 -24.62
C LYS A 228 -3.71 -10.61 -25.10
N TYR A 229 -2.43 -10.53 -24.72
CA TYR A 229 -1.45 -11.55 -25.11
C TYR A 229 -1.78 -12.93 -24.55
N ALA A 230 -2.21 -13.02 -23.30
CA ALA A 230 -2.63 -14.27 -22.69
C ALA A 230 -3.84 -14.88 -23.40
N ASN A 231 -4.88 -14.08 -23.67
CA ASN A 231 -6.16 -14.58 -24.18
C ASN A 231 -6.21 -14.76 -25.70
N GLU A 232 -5.49 -13.94 -26.46
CA GLU A 232 -5.54 -13.97 -27.93
C GLU A 232 -4.37 -14.75 -28.56
N VAL A 233 -3.27 -14.95 -27.83
CA VAL A 233 -2.09 -15.65 -28.34
C VAL A 233 -1.83 -16.95 -27.59
N LEU A 234 -1.55 -16.88 -26.28
CA LEU A 234 -1.09 -18.05 -25.54
C LEU A 234 -2.20 -19.09 -25.34
N LEU A 235 -3.34 -18.70 -24.84
CA LEU A 235 -4.45 -19.62 -24.52
C LEU A 235 -4.99 -20.34 -25.76
N PRO A 236 -5.19 -19.70 -26.92
CA PRO A 236 -5.57 -20.40 -28.15
C PRO A 236 -4.55 -21.46 -28.61
N GLU A 237 -3.24 -21.18 -28.48
CA GLU A 237 -2.20 -22.15 -28.81
C GLU A 237 -2.24 -23.37 -27.89
N MET A 238 -2.38 -23.16 -26.58
CA MET A 238 -2.52 -24.23 -25.60
C MET A 238 -3.74 -25.10 -25.90
N LYS A 239 -4.87 -24.48 -26.18
CA LYS A 239 -6.13 -25.16 -26.43
C LYS A 239 -6.19 -25.97 -27.74
N LYS A 240 -5.33 -25.69 -28.73
CA LYS A 240 -5.21 -26.53 -29.94
C LYS A 240 -4.75 -27.95 -29.62
N ILE A 241 -3.94 -28.11 -28.53
CA ILE A 241 -3.44 -29.43 -28.11
C ILE A 241 -4.30 -30.00 -26.99
N PHE A 242 -4.66 -29.15 -26.00
CA PHE A 242 -5.48 -29.53 -24.85
C PHE A 242 -6.57 -28.49 -24.60
N PRO A 243 -7.82 -28.76 -25.00
CA PRO A 243 -8.94 -27.82 -24.88
C PRO A 243 -9.26 -27.34 -23.47
N GLN A 244 -8.87 -28.11 -22.44
CA GLN A 244 -9.03 -27.77 -21.02
C GLN A 244 -7.93 -26.86 -20.47
N SER A 245 -6.91 -26.54 -21.28
CA SER A 245 -5.87 -25.60 -20.87
C SER A 245 -6.44 -24.27 -20.41
N ASN A 246 -5.81 -23.69 -19.40
CA ASN A 246 -6.27 -22.43 -18.82
C ASN A 246 -5.12 -21.50 -18.47
N ILE A 247 -5.40 -20.19 -18.55
CA ILE A 247 -4.55 -19.12 -18.00
C ILE A 247 -5.45 -18.25 -17.12
N ARG A 248 -5.12 -18.14 -15.83
CA ARG A 248 -5.90 -17.37 -14.86
C ARG A 248 -5.01 -16.37 -14.15
N LYS A 249 -5.30 -15.09 -14.28
CA LYS A 249 -4.67 -14.03 -13.50
C LYS A 249 -5.47 -13.81 -12.22
N GLU A 250 -4.77 -13.80 -11.09
CA GLU A 250 -5.29 -13.46 -9.77
C GLU A 250 -4.72 -12.11 -9.36
N ILE A 251 -5.60 -11.21 -8.94
CA ILE A 251 -5.22 -9.93 -8.37
C ILE A 251 -4.94 -10.19 -6.90
N ILE A 252 -3.68 -10.04 -6.48
CA ILE A 252 -3.30 -10.11 -5.07
C ILE A 252 -3.66 -8.78 -4.40
N GLY A 253 -3.37 -7.66 -5.09
CA GLY A 253 -3.77 -6.34 -4.67
C GLY A 253 -3.50 -5.26 -5.69
N GLU A 254 -4.30 -4.20 -5.65
CA GLU A 254 -4.15 -3.00 -6.46
C GLU A 254 -4.31 -1.77 -5.56
N VAL A 255 -3.19 -1.26 -5.07
CA VAL A 255 -3.12 -0.02 -4.29
C VAL A 255 -2.85 1.12 -5.26
N ILE A 256 -3.79 2.05 -5.36
CA ILE A 256 -3.66 3.21 -6.26
C ILE A 256 -2.56 4.15 -5.80
N GLY A 257 -1.97 4.89 -6.74
CA GLY A 257 -0.99 5.92 -6.44
C GLY A 257 -1.60 7.08 -5.65
N PHE A 258 -0.75 7.83 -5.01
CA PHE A 258 -1.06 9.07 -4.32
C PHE A 258 -0.34 10.22 -5.01
N ASP A 259 -1.10 11.19 -5.51
CA ASP A 259 -0.58 12.25 -6.38
C ASP A 259 -0.36 13.54 -5.61
N ARG A 260 0.78 14.19 -5.90
CA ARG A 260 1.05 15.54 -5.40
C ARG A 260 0.02 16.52 -5.93
N VAL A 261 -0.56 17.32 -5.03
CA VAL A 261 -1.42 18.44 -5.38
C VAL A 261 -0.75 19.76 -4.98
N GLU A 262 -0.91 20.79 -5.81
CA GLU A 262 -0.24 22.08 -5.62
C GLU A 262 -0.67 22.72 -4.30
N LYS A 263 -1.98 22.77 -4.05
CA LYS A 263 -2.57 23.29 -2.80
C LYS A 263 -3.16 22.14 -1.99
N SER A 264 -2.56 21.81 -0.85
CA SER A 264 -2.98 20.73 0.02
C SER A 264 -3.15 21.21 1.46
N ASP A 265 -4.41 21.28 1.91
CA ASP A 265 -4.72 21.62 3.30
C ASP A 265 -4.01 20.67 4.29
N ALA A 266 -3.83 19.41 3.90
CA ALA A 266 -3.15 18.42 4.73
C ALA A 266 -1.65 18.75 4.88
N CYS A 267 -0.97 19.05 3.77
CA CYS A 267 0.44 19.45 3.82
C CYS A 267 0.61 20.77 4.59
N GLU A 268 -0.27 21.76 4.38
CA GLU A 268 -0.24 23.05 5.09
C GLU A 268 -0.43 22.84 6.59
N LEU A 269 -1.39 21.99 7.00
CA LEU A 269 -1.59 21.68 8.40
C LEU A 269 -0.35 21.04 9.01
N VAL A 270 0.19 19.98 8.39
CA VAL A 270 1.36 19.26 8.90
C VAL A 270 2.57 20.19 8.96
N SER A 271 2.86 20.95 7.90
CA SER A 271 3.93 21.93 7.86
C SER A 271 3.84 22.93 9.03
N SER A 272 2.64 23.46 9.28
CA SER A 272 2.42 24.42 10.38
C SER A 272 2.61 23.82 11.78
N LEU A 273 2.58 22.49 11.92
CA LEU A 273 2.72 21.77 13.19
C LEU A 273 4.12 21.20 13.40
N THR A 274 4.80 20.80 12.33
CA THR A 274 6.15 20.23 12.37
C THR A 274 7.25 21.29 12.16
N GLY A 275 6.92 22.40 11.52
CA GLY A 275 7.89 23.39 11.05
C GLY A 275 8.65 22.97 9.79
N ASP A 276 8.35 21.81 9.23
CA ASP A 276 8.95 21.29 7.99
C ASP A 276 8.08 21.67 6.79
N ASN A 277 8.69 22.33 5.80
CA ASN A 277 8.05 22.73 4.53
C ASN A 277 8.51 21.87 3.35
N SER A 278 9.38 20.89 3.59
CA SER A 278 9.80 19.95 2.55
C SER A 278 8.63 19.03 2.16
N ARG A 279 8.58 18.67 0.90
CA ARG A 279 7.62 17.68 0.38
C ARG A 279 8.41 16.58 -0.30
N GLU A 280 8.38 15.40 0.31
CA GLU A 280 9.10 14.23 -0.18
C GLU A 280 8.12 13.26 -0.86
N VAL A 281 8.67 12.33 -1.62
CA VAL A 281 7.93 11.25 -2.29
C VAL A 281 8.54 9.91 -1.87
N VAL A 282 7.71 8.87 -1.88
CA VAL A 282 8.15 7.50 -1.61
C VAL A 282 7.74 6.55 -2.72
N SER A 283 8.45 5.42 -2.84
CA SER A 283 8.17 4.42 -3.85
C SER A 283 7.24 3.30 -3.38
N PHE A 284 7.01 3.17 -2.08
CA PHE A 284 6.04 2.22 -1.52
C PHE A 284 4.62 2.79 -1.54
N GLY A 285 3.62 1.91 -1.61
CA GLY A 285 2.21 2.31 -1.56
C GLY A 285 1.73 2.47 -0.14
N THR A 286 0.70 3.29 0.06
CA THR A 286 -0.05 3.45 1.31
C THR A 286 -1.53 3.62 1.00
N GLU A 287 -2.37 3.69 2.03
CA GLU A 287 -3.81 3.98 1.87
C GLU A 287 -4.12 5.43 1.43
N ALA A 288 -3.12 6.32 1.36
CA ALA A 288 -3.33 7.75 1.13
C ALA A 288 -4.04 8.06 -0.19
N GLY A 289 -3.70 7.35 -1.27
CA GLY A 289 -4.34 7.53 -2.58
C GLY A 289 -5.85 7.24 -2.54
N LEU A 290 -6.28 6.29 -1.72
CA LEU A 290 -7.70 5.93 -1.57
C LEU A 290 -8.52 7.05 -0.91
N PHE A 291 -7.97 7.74 0.09
CA PHE A 291 -8.61 8.92 0.69
C PHE A 291 -8.64 10.10 -0.30
N GLN A 292 -7.54 10.30 -1.03
CA GLN A 292 -7.46 11.34 -2.06
C GLN A 292 -8.50 11.14 -3.17
N GLU A 293 -8.73 9.89 -3.63
CA GLU A 293 -9.71 9.55 -4.67
C GLU A 293 -11.14 10.00 -4.32
N ILE A 294 -11.47 10.12 -3.03
CA ILE A 294 -12.79 10.59 -2.58
C ILE A 294 -12.83 12.09 -2.25
N GLY A 295 -11.77 12.84 -2.56
CA GLY A 295 -11.68 14.29 -2.37
C GLY A 295 -11.18 14.76 -1.01
N ILE A 296 -10.69 13.84 -0.17
CA ILE A 296 -10.09 14.18 1.13
C ILE A 296 -8.65 14.65 0.91
N SER A 297 -8.30 15.82 1.42
CA SER A 297 -6.92 16.32 1.40
C SER A 297 -6.06 15.43 2.28
N THR A 298 -5.08 14.76 1.70
CA THR A 298 -4.34 13.69 2.37
C THR A 298 -2.83 13.98 2.39
N VAL A 299 -2.17 13.50 3.42
CA VAL A 299 -0.72 13.51 3.59
C VAL A 299 -0.30 12.25 4.35
N VAL A 300 0.87 11.73 4.03
CA VAL A 300 1.49 10.66 4.83
C VAL A 300 2.51 11.31 5.75
N CYS A 301 2.32 11.14 7.07
CA CYS A 301 3.20 11.71 8.10
C CYS A 301 3.01 10.95 9.41
N GLY A 302 4.06 10.29 9.86
CA GLY A 302 4.05 9.57 11.13
C GLY A 302 5.43 9.34 11.72
N PRO A 303 5.49 8.88 12.98
CA PRO A 303 6.73 8.68 13.71
C PRO A 303 7.46 7.42 13.26
N GLY A 304 8.78 7.43 13.40
CA GLY A 304 9.65 6.32 13.04
C GLY A 304 10.17 6.41 11.61
N SER A 305 10.92 5.42 11.21
CA SER A 305 11.57 5.33 9.90
C SER A 305 11.17 4.06 9.16
N ILE A 306 10.77 4.19 7.91
CA ILE A 306 10.47 3.04 7.04
C ILE A 306 11.66 2.06 6.93
N GLU A 307 12.88 2.52 7.20
CA GLU A 307 14.06 1.66 7.24
C GLU A 307 14.01 0.61 8.34
N GLN A 308 13.13 0.76 9.34
CA GLN A 308 12.94 -0.20 10.42
C GLN A 308 11.78 -1.16 10.17
N ALA A 309 10.87 -0.81 9.24
CA ALA A 309 9.74 -1.64 8.85
C ALA A 309 10.21 -3.00 8.29
N HIS A 310 9.43 -4.06 8.51
CA HIS A 310 9.63 -5.41 7.98
C HIS A 310 10.94 -6.11 8.40
N LYS A 311 11.73 -5.50 9.27
CA LYS A 311 12.99 -6.07 9.77
C LYS A 311 12.81 -6.87 11.06
N VAL A 312 13.79 -7.72 11.33
CA VAL A 312 14.01 -8.33 12.66
C VAL A 312 14.40 -7.22 13.63
N ASP A 313 13.95 -7.36 14.88
CA ASP A 313 14.19 -6.37 15.94
C ASP A 313 13.71 -4.96 15.54
N GLU A 314 12.55 -4.89 14.87
CA GLU A 314 11.87 -3.63 14.57
C GLU A 314 11.75 -2.78 15.84
N PHE A 315 12.04 -1.49 15.70
CA PHE A 315 11.93 -0.54 16.78
C PHE A 315 11.47 0.84 16.30
N ILE A 316 10.93 1.60 17.22
CA ILE A 316 10.73 3.04 17.07
C ILE A 316 11.52 3.79 18.12
N GLU A 317 12.15 4.89 17.73
CA GLU A 317 12.84 5.76 18.68
C GLU A 317 11.83 6.51 19.58
N LEU A 318 12.08 6.57 20.87
CA LEU A 318 11.22 7.29 21.81
C LEU A 318 11.09 8.78 21.46
N ASN A 319 12.12 9.36 20.83
CA ASN A 319 12.07 10.73 20.34
C ASN A 319 11.04 10.90 19.19
N GLU A 320 10.87 9.91 18.32
CA GLU A 320 9.85 9.93 17.27
C GLU A 320 8.44 9.87 17.86
N ILE A 321 8.22 9.02 18.87
CA ILE A 321 6.97 9.01 19.64
C ILE A 321 6.70 10.39 20.26
N LYS A 322 7.70 11.01 20.87
CA LYS A 322 7.58 12.36 21.45
C LYS A 322 7.22 13.42 20.41
N LYS A 323 7.85 13.38 19.21
CA LYS A 323 7.49 14.27 18.10
C LYS A 323 6.03 14.07 17.68
N CYS A 324 5.56 12.83 17.57
CA CYS A 324 4.18 12.50 17.23
C CYS A 324 3.19 13.02 18.30
N LEU A 325 3.48 12.83 19.58
CA LEU A 325 2.66 13.37 20.67
C LEU A 325 2.58 14.90 20.64
N ASN A 326 3.69 15.59 20.37
CA ASN A 326 3.71 17.04 20.20
C ASN A 326 2.87 17.49 19.00
N PHE A 327 2.96 16.77 17.88
CA PHE A 327 2.16 16.99 16.69
C PHE A 327 0.66 16.85 16.99
N LEU A 328 0.22 15.79 17.68
CA LEU A 328 -1.16 15.58 18.08
C LEU A 328 -1.65 16.64 19.07
N ASN A 329 -0.78 17.11 19.97
CA ASN A 329 -1.10 18.25 20.84
C ASN A 329 -1.27 19.55 20.03
N GLY A 330 -0.48 19.75 18.98
CA GLY A 330 -0.65 20.85 18.03
C GLY A 330 -2.00 20.77 17.28
N ILE A 331 -2.43 19.58 16.86
CA ILE A 331 -3.77 19.34 16.30
C ILE A 331 -4.84 19.77 17.31
N LYS A 332 -4.71 19.38 18.59
CA LYS A 332 -5.63 19.83 19.67
C LYS A 332 -5.74 21.34 19.68
N SER A 333 -4.60 22.04 19.74
CA SER A 333 -4.54 23.50 19.86
C SER A 333 -5.21 24.20 18.67
N LYS A 334 -4.97 23.69 17.43
CA LYS A 334 -5.62 24.22 16.21
C LYS A 334 -7.10 23.85 16.07
N SER A 335 -7.57 22.90 16.85
CA SER A 335 -8.97 22.42 16.86
C SER A 335 -9.76 22.85 18.09
N THR A 336 -9.18 23.69 18.94
CA THR A 336 -9.85 24.22 20.16
C THR A 336 -10.42 25.60 19.88
N ILE A 337 -11.58 25.87 20.47
CA ILE A 337 -12.17 27.21 20.49
C ILE A 337 -11.52 27.98 21.65
N ASN A 338 -10.92 29.11 21.31
CA ASN A 338 -10.46 30.09 22.32
C ASN A 338 -11.63 30.78 22.97
#